data_1e0d28d33af426f05ca1d999cb5ef939
#
_entry.id   1e0d28d33af426f05ca1d999cb5ef939
#
_cell.length_a   1.000
_cell.length_b   1.000
_cell.length_c   1.000
_cell.angle_alpha   90.00
_cell.angle_beta   90.00
_cell.angle_gamma   90.00
#
_symmetry.space_group_name_H-M   'P 1'
#
loop_
_entity.id
_entity.type
_entity.pdbx_description
1 polymer ?
#
loop_
_entity_poly.entity_id
_entity_poly.type
_entity_poly.pdbx_seq_one_letter_code
_entity_poly.pdbx_strand_id
1 'polypeptide(L)'
;MLIVDAQVHLWAGHVPANPGHRQIPDFQAADLLKEMDEGGIDAAIIHPPSWDPDSDSLALEAAKAHPNRLSILGKIPLDNLESRSRVDGWLNQPGMLGFRFSFTQPHQATWPTDGTMDWVWPEAERLGIPVALMASNYMSMVAPIAEKHPRLKLIVDHLGRMGGTTDAECFATLSEMLALAKYPNVAIKATGAPSYSSGSYPFSSIHDYLHQIYDAFGPERMFR
;
A
#
# COMPACT_ATOMS: atom_id res chain seq x y z
N MET A 1 -7.88 -20.25 -9.82
CA MET A 1 -6.87 -19.15 -9.87
C MET A 1 -6.94 -18.46 -8.54
N LEU A 2 -5.83 -18.23 -7.87
CA LEU A 2 -5.81 -17.48 -6.59
C LEU A 2 -6.06 -16.00 -6.85
N ILE A 3 -7.07 -15.43 -6.19
CA ILE A 3 -7.41 -14.00 -6.26
C ILE A 3 -7.10 -13.37 -4.91
N VAL A 4 -6.21 -12.37 -4.91
CA VAL A 4 -5.75 -11.69 -3.69
C VAL A 4 -6.07 -10.20 -3.79
N ASP A 5 -6.82 -9.66 -2.81
CA ASP A 5 -6.97 -8.22 -2.66
C ASP A 5 -5.69 -7.64 -2.02
N ALA A 6 -5.02 -6.78 -2.75
CA ALA A 6 -3.72 -6.23 -2.31
C ALA A 6 -3.84 -5.14 -1.26
N GLN A 7 -5.05 -4.66 -0.92
CA GLN A 7 -5.21 -3.61 0.08
C GLN A 7 -6.60 -3.52 0.68
N VAL A 8 -6.70 -3.92 1.93
CA VAL A 8 -7.89 -3.75 2.78
C VAL A 8 -7.51 -3.07 4.09
N HIS A 9 -8.50 -2.54 4.79
CA HIS A 9 -8.35 -1.96 6.13
C HIS A 9 -9.30 -2.64 7.10
N LEU A 10 -8.87 -2.80 8.36
CA LEU A 10 -9.73 -3.16 9.49
C LEU A 10 -9.70 -2.03 10.50
N TRP A 11 -10.84 -1.77 11.15
CA TRP A 11 -10.96 -0.76 12.20
C TRP A 11 -12.11 -1.08 13.15
N ALA A 12 -12.07 -0.50 14.37
CA ALA A 12 -13.11 -0.66 15.37
C ALA A 12 -13.26 0.60 16.23
N GLY A 13 -14.52 0.97 16.54
CA GLY A 13 -14.84 2.11 17.39
C GLY A 13 -14.64 3.49 16.75
N HIS A 14 -14.34 3.55 15.45
CA HIS A 14 -14.00 4.80 14.76
C HIS A 14 -14.66 4.87 13.38
N VAL A 15 -15.30 5.99 13.07
CA VAL A 15 -15.74 6.26 11.67
C VAL A 15 -14.57 6.91 10.93
N PRO A 16 -14.19 6.39 9.74
CA PRO A 16 -13.12 6.99 8.96
C PRO A 16 -13.37 8.48 8.65
N ALA A 17 -12.36 9.33 8.90
CA ALA A 17 -12.47 10.76 8.63
C ALA A 17 -12.55 11.08 7.12
N ASN A 18 -11.98 10.24 6.27
CA ASN A 18 -12.09 10.40 4.82
C ASN A 18 -13.46 9.89 4.33
N PRO A 19 -14.33 10.75 3.76
CA PRO A 19 -15.66 10.36 3.28
C PRO A 19 -15.61 9.36 2.10
N GLY A 20 -14.48 9.19 1.44
CA GLY A 20 -14.26 8.16 0.42
C GLY A 20 -14.16 6.74 0.99
N HIS A 21 -13.93 6.59 2.29
CA HIS A 21 -14.02 5.30 2.97
C HIS A 21 -15.45 5.00 3.40
N ARG A 22 -15.71 3.71 3.65
CA ARG A 22 -17.00 3.25 4.20
C ARG A 22 -17.27 3.93 5.55
N GLN A 23 -18.38 4.62 5.67
CA GLN A 23 -18.74 5.44 6.84
C GLN A 23 -19.48 4.60 7.89
N ILE A 24 -18.83 3.58 8.43
CA ILE A 24 -19.32 2.72 9.52
C ILE A 24 -18.31 2.70 10.67
N PRO A 25 -18.73 2.51 11.93
CA PRO A 25 -17.85 2.57 13.09
C PRO A 25 -16.90 1.38 13.20
N ASP A 26 -17.30 0.23 12.66
CA ASP A 26 -16.55 -1.02 12.75
C ASP A 26 -16.52 -1.72 11.40
N PHE A 27 -15.35 -2.24 11.04
CA PHE A 27 -15.18 -3.20 9.95
C PHE A 27 -14.06 -4.16 10.35
N GLN A 28 -14.44 -5.32 10.81
CA GLN A 28 -13.54 -6.29 11.41
C GLN A 28 -13.31 -7.51 10.52
N ALA A 29 -12.50 -8.46 10.98
CA ALA A 29 -12.12 -9.65 10.19
C ALA A 29 -13.35 -10.47 9.70
N ALA A 30 -14.39 -10.60 10.52
CA ALA A 30 -15.60 -11.33 10.14
C ALA A 30 -16.34 -10.65 8.97
N ASP A 31 -16.42 -9.31 8.99
CA ASP A 31 -17.05 -8.53 7.91
C ASP A 31 -16.24 -8.64 6.62
N LEU A 32 -14.91 -8.51 6.74
CA LEU A 32 -14.00 -8.65 5.61
C LEU A 32 -14.11 -10.05 4.97
N LEU A 33 -14.04 -11.11 5.76
CA LEU A 33 -14.10 -12.48 5.25
C LEU A 33 -15.43 -12.78 4.56
N LYS A 34 -16.54 -12.28 5.10
CA LYS A 34 -17.85 -12.40 4.46
C LYS A 34 -17.85 -11.74 3.07
N GLU A 35 -17.35 -10.49 2.97
CA GLU A 35 -17.29 -9.79 1.69
C GLU A 35 -16.31 -10.43 0.70
N MET A 36 -15.19 -10.97 1.19
CA MET A 36 -14.26 -11.74 0.37
C MET A 36 -14.93 -12.98 -0.20
N ASP A 37 -15.71 -13.72 0.60
CA ASP A 37 -16.42 -14.92 0.16
C ASP A 37 -17.50 -14.56 -0.87
N GLU A 38 -18.25 -13.49 -0.66
CA GLU A 38 -19.24 -12.96 -1.60
C GLU A 38 -18.61 -12.49 -2.91
N GLY A 39 -17.41 -11.90 -2.84
CA GLY A 39 -16.63 -11.41 -3.98
C GLY A 39 -15.77 -12.46 -4.69
N GLY A 40 -15.68 -13.68 -4.16
CA GLY A 40 -14.79 -14.72 -4.69
C GLY A 40 -13.30 -14.41 -4.49
N ILE A 41 -12.96 -13.69 -3.43
CA ILE A 41 -11.58 -13.31 -3.07
C ILE A 41 -10.99 -14.38 -2.13
N ASP A 42 -9.87 -14.97 -2.53
CA ASP A 42 -9.24 -16.05 -1.76
C ASP A 42 -8.45 -15.54 -0.56
N ALA A 43 -7.74 -14.41 -0.71
CA ALA A 43 -6.92 -13.81 0.35
C ALA A 43 -6.89 -12.29 0.25
N ALA A 44 -6.52 -11.61 1.34
CA ALA A 44 -6.35 -10.16 1.36
C ALA A 44 -5.14 -9.73 2.19
N ILE A 45 -4.58 -8.55 1.84
CA ILE A 45 -3.49 -7.91 2.56
C ILE A 45 -4.04 -6.73 3.35
N ILE A 46 -3.99 -6.85 4.67
CA ILE A 46 -4.43 -5.81 5.59
C ILE A 46 -3.36 -4.72 5.70
N HIS A 47 -3.79 -3.49 5.57
CA HIS A 47 -2.99 -2.30 5.86
C HIS A 47 -3.61 -1.59 7.06
N PRO A 48 -3.00 -1.66 8.26
CA PRO A 48 -3.51 -0.96 9.43
C PRO A 48 -3.62 0.55 9.16
N PRO A 49 -4.82 1.16 9.22
CA PRO A 49 -4.97 2.57 8.97
C PRO A 49 -4.36 3.42 10.09
N SER A 50 -3.84 4.61 9.74
CA SER A 50 -3.17 5.48 10.71
C SER A 50 -4.13 6.26 11.62
N TRP A 51 -5.41 6.29 11.28
CA TRP A 51 -6.45 7.02 12.02
C TRP A 51 -7.13 6.16 13.10
N ASP A 52 -6.91 4.85 13.12
CA ASP A 52 -7.36 3.95 14.17
C ASP A 52 -6.12 3.45 14.96
N PRO A 53 -5.98 3.80 16.26
CA PRO A 53 -4.84 3.41 17.07
C PRO A 53 -4.75 1.90 17.34
N ASP A 54 -5.89 1.19 17.30
CA ASP A 54 -5.95 -0.25 17.58
C ASP A 54 -5.80 -1.11 16.32
N SER A 55 -5.69 -0.49 15.16
CA SER A 55 -5.66 -1.17 13.86
C SER A 55 -4.51 -2.17 13.69
N ASP A 56 -3.35 -1.93 14.31
CA ASP A 56 -2.22 -2.88 14.27
C ASP A 56 -2.57 -4.18 15.02
N SER A 57 -3.19 -4.07 16.20
CA SER A 57 -3.63 -5.21 17.00
C SER A 57 -4.73 -5.99 16.29
N LEU A 58 -5.72 -5.29 15.73
CA LEU A 58 -6.80 -5.91 14.94
C LEU A 58 -6.25 -6.71 13.75
N ALA A 59 -5.29 -6.15 13.02
CA ALA A 59 -4.67 -6.81 11.89
C ALA A 59 -3.89 -8.07 12.31
N LEU A 60 -3.10 -8.00 13.39
CA LEU A 60 -2.34 -9.14 13.91
C LEU A 60 -3.25 -10.26 14.40
N GLU A 61 -4.32 -9.95 15.12
CA GLU A 61 -5.32 -10.92 15.55
C GLU A 61 -6.03 -11.58 14.38
N ALA A 62 -6.44 -10.80 13.38
CA ALA A 62 -7.08 -11.29 12.17
C ALA A 62 -6.16 -12.24 11.37
N ALA A 63 -4.90 -11.85 11.14
CA ALA A 63 -3.95 -12.67 10.41
C ALA A 63 -3.58 -13.96 11.18
N LYS A 64 -3.48 -13.89 12.51
CA LYS A 64 -3.26 -15.05 13.36
C LYS A 64 -4.43 -16.04 13.32
N ALA A 65 -5.66 -15.53 13.33
CA ALA A 65 -6.85 -16.34 13.28
C ALA A 65 -7.12 -16.94 11.88
N HIS A 66 -6.69 -16.24 10.82
CA HIS A 66 -6.96 -16.63 9.43
C HIS A 66 -5.68 -16.62 8.57
N PRO A 67 -4.64 -17.42 8.91
CA PRO A 67 -3.31 -17.33 8.30
C PRO A 67 -3.27 -17.69 6.81
N ASN A 68 -4.27 -18.41 6.31
CA ASN A 68 -4.38 -18.77 4.90
C ASN A 68 -5.17 -17.74 4.07
N ARG A 69 -5.77 -16.76 4.73
CA ARG A 69 -6.66 -15.77 4.10
C ARG A 69 -6.15 -14.34 4.26
N LEU A 70 -5.51 -14.02 5.39
CA LEU A 70 -5.17 -12.65 5.76
C LEU A 70 -3.68 -12.51 6.06
N SER A 71 -3.09 -11.48 5.46
CA SER A 71 -1.69 -11.09 5.68
C SER A 71 -1.61 -9.57 5.89
N ILE A 72 -0.44 -9.06 6.28
CA ILE A 72 -0.28 -7.67 6.72
C ILE A 72 0.92 -7.01 6.01
N LEU A 73 0.73 -5.79 5.52
CA LEU A 73 1.79 -4.83 5.35
C LEU A 73 1.67 -3.80 6.48
N GLY A 74 2.54 -3.95 7.48
CA GLY A 74 2.45 -3.20 8.72
C GLY A 74 3.19 -1.88 8.67
N LYS A 75 3.00 -1.08 9.72
CA LYS A 75 3.70 0.20 9.92
C LYS A 75 4.66 0.10 11.10
N ILE A 76 5.81 0.76 10.99
CA ILE A 76 6.78 0.87 12.06
C ILE A 76 7.05 2.37 12.32
N PRO A 77 7.00 2.84 13.59
CA PRO A 77 7.33 4.23 13.90
C PRO A 77 8.80 4.53 13.59
N LEU A 78 9.08 5.50 12.73
CA LEU A 78 10.45 5.83 12.32
C LEU A 78 11.12 6.85 13.26
N ASP A 79 10.34 7.59 14.01
CA ASP A 79 10.76 8.55 15.05
C ASP A 79 11.11 7.88 16.39
N ASN A 80 10.91 6.57 16.51
CA ASN A 80 11.29 5.78 17.68
C ASN A 80 12.57 4.97 17.39
N LEU A 81 13.63 5.22 18.15
CA LEU A 81 14.92 4.52 18.00
C LEU A 81 14.80 2.99 18.25
N GLU A 82 13.86 2.57 19.10
CA GLU A 82 13.61 1.13 19.35
C GLU A 82 13.05 0.41 18.13
N SER A 83 12.48 1.15 17.16
CA SER A 83 11.96 0.57 15.93
C SER A 83 13.02 -0.18 15.14
N ARG A 84 14.28 0.26 15.18
CA ARG A 84 15.38 -0.42 14.49
C ARG A 84 15.63 -1.83 15.03
N SER A 85 15.52 -2.04 16.33
CA SER A 85 15.72 -3.37 16.94
C SER A 85 14.59 -4.36 16.62
N ARG A 86 13.41 -3.85 16.21
CA ARG A 86 12.25 -4.68 15.85
C ARG A 86 12.30 -5.22 14.43
N VAL A 87 13.15 -4.67 13.58
CA VAL A 87 13.17 -5.00 12.14
C VAL A 87 13.65 -6.43 11.90
N ASP A 88 14.66 -6.91 12.63
CA ASP A 88 15.17 -8.27 12.48
C ASP A 88 14.10 -9.37 12.73
N GLY A 89 13.17 -9.11 13.62
CA GLY A 89 12.05 -10.02 13.92
C GLY A 89 10.76 -9.72 13.15
N TRP A 90 10.77 -8.76 12.22
CA TRP A 90 9.55 -8.25 11.59
C TRP A 90 8.71 -9.33 10.90
N LEU A 91 9.33 -10.12 10.04
CA LEU A 91 8.65 -11.18 9.29
C LEU A 91 8.29 -12.42 10.14
N ASN A 92 8.73 -12.49 11.40
CA ASN A 92 8.36 -13.57 12.31
C ASN A 92 6.97 -13.35 12.97
N GLN A 93 6.41 -12.14 12.83
CA GLN A 93 5.07 -11.85 13.31
C GLN A 93 4.02 -12.55 12.41
N PRO A 94 2.92 -13.08 12.99
CA PRO A 94 1.89 -13.78 12.22
C PRO A 94 1.36 -12.93 11.06
N GLY A 95 1.43 -13.45 9.85
CA GLY A 95 0.92 -12.81 8.64
C GLY A 95 1.67 -11.60 8.14
N MET A 96 2.76 -11.19 8.78
CA MET A 96 3.52 -10.00 8.41
C MET A 96 4.34 -10.23 7.14
N LEU A 97 4.08 -9.45 6.09
CA LEU A 97 4.76 -9.55 4.80
C LEU A 97 5.78 -8.43 4.57
N GLY A 98 5.57 -7.24 5.13
CA GLY A 98 6.44 -6.11 4.87
C GLY A 98 6.02 -4.83 5.56
N PHE A 99 6.59 -3.71 5.10
CA PHE A 99 6.26 -2.37 5.59
C PHE A 99 5.31 -1.64 4.65
N ARG A 100 4.52 -0.72 5.23
CA ARG A 100 3.79 0.30 4.48
C ARG A 100 3.93 1.66 5.14
N PHE A 101 4.29 2.67 4.34
CA PHE A 101 4.40 4.07 4.77
C PHE A 101 3.45 4.95 3.96
N SER A 102 2.65 5.77 4.64
CA SER A 102 1.63 6.62 4.01
C SER A 102 1.91 8.12 4.11
N PHE A 103 2.74 8.58 5.05
CA PHE A 103 3.13 9.98 5.27
C PHE A 103 1.95 10.97 5.44
N THR A 104 0.82 10.48 5.92
CA THR A 104 -0.42 11.25 6.03
C THR A 104 -0.50 12.10 7.30
N GLN A 105 0.34 11.81 8.28
CA GLN A 105 0.39 12.60 9.50
C GLN A 105 1.34 13.80 9.32
N PRO A 106 1.03 14.99 9.89
CA PRO A 106 1.86 16.18 9.72
C PRO A 106 3.34 16.00 10.07
N HIS A 107 3.64 15.25 11.13
CA HIS A 107 5.02 14.96 11.55
C HIS A 107 5.77 14.00 10.62
N GLN A 108 5.07 13.30 9.74
CA GLN A 108 5.66 12.36 8.77
C GLN A 108 5.95 13.01 7.41
N ALA A 109 5.48 14.23 7.18
CA ALA A 109 5.55 14.88 5.87
C ALA A 109 6.99 15.09 5.37
N THR A 110 7.96 15.22 6.27
CA THR A 110 9.38 15.40 5.93
C THR A 110 10.17 14.08 5.85
N TRP A 111 9.68 13.00 6.43
CA TRP A 111 10.40 11.72 6.50
C TRP A 111 10.94 11.20 5.16
N PRO A 112 10.21 11.36 4.04
CA PRO A 112 10.72 10.96 2.72
C PRO A 112 11.97 11.70 2.25
N THR A 113 12.26 12.89 2.83
CA THR A 113 13.30 13.79 2.31
C THR A 113 14.30 14.27 3.34
N ASP A 114 14.08 14.07 4.65
CA ASP A 114 14.92 14.57 5.74
C ASP A 114 15.95 13.56 6.27
N GLY A 115 16.02 12.36 5.66
CA GLY A 115 16.93 11.29 6.07
C GLY A 115 16.36 10.35 7.14
N THR A 116 15.18 10.61 7.69
CA THR A 116 14.54 9.75 8.69
C THR A 116 14.39 8.32 8.20
N MET A 117 14.17 8.12 6.90
CA MET A 117 13.99 6.79 6.28
C MET A 117 15.28 6.14 5.79
N ASP A 118 16.42 6.81 5.82
CA ASP A 118 17.66 6.32 5.18
C ASP A 118 18.12 4.96 5.72
N TRP A 119 17.84 4.68 6.98
CA TRP A 119 18.17 3.41 7.60
C TRP A 119 17.22 2.26 7.21
N VAL A 120 15.99 2.59 6.80
CA VAL A 120 14.96 1.59 6.45
C VAL A 120 15.36 0.80 5.21
N TRP A 121 15.88 1.50 4.20
CA TRP A 121 16.15 0.92 2.88
C TRP A 121 17.17 -0.22 2.92
N PRO A 122 18.38 -0.02 3.48
CA PRO A 122 19.37 -1.10 3.58
C PRO A 122 18.90 -2.23 4.49
N GLU A 123 18.18 -1.95 5.58
CA GLU A 123 17.68 -3.00 6.48
C GLU A 123 16.57 -3.83 5.83
N ALA A 124 15.61 -3.18 5.17
CA ALA A 124 14.57 -3.87 4.44
C ALA A 124 15.15 -4.72 3.28
N GLU A 125 16.15 -4.19 2.54
CA GLU A 125 16.86 -4.94 1.51
C GLU A 125 17.59 -6.15 2.08
N ARG A 126 18.31 -5.97 3.18
CA ARG A 126 19.07 -7.03 3.86
C ARG A 126 18.18 -8.19 4.30
N LEU A 127 17.01 -7.87 4.81
CA LEU A 127 16.05 -8.84 5.37
C LEU A 127 15.03 -9.35 4.33
N GLY A 128 15.04 -8.80 3.12
CA GLY A 128 14.07 -9.14 2.08
C GLY A 128 12.65 -8.67 2.38
N ILE A 129 12.50 -7.61 3.21
CA ILE A 129 11.21 -7.03 3.58
C ILE A 129 10.72 -6.10 2.47
N PRO A 130 9.59 -6.37 1.80
CA PRO A 130 8.98 -5.45 0.84
C PRO A 130 8.53 -4.15 1.52
N VAL A 131 8.63 -3.04 0.80
CA VAL A 131 8.21 -1.72 1.29
C VAL A 131 7.19 -1.11 0.34
N ALA A 132 5.96 -0.93 0.81
CA ALA A 132 4.91 -0.22 0.12
C ALA A 132 4.88 1.26 0.52
N LEU A 133 4.74 2.14 -0.46
CA LEU A 133 4.82 3.59 -0.30
C LEU A 133 3.60 4.27 -0.90
N MET A 134 2.88 5.07 -0.12
CA MET A 134 1.95 6.05 -0.66
C MET A 134 2.74 7.28 -1.12
N ALA A 135 3.35 7.15 -2.31
CA ALA A 135 4.36 8.06 -2.82
C ALA A 135 3.81 9.18 -3.73
N SER A 136 2.50 9.43 -3.73
CA SER A 136 1.87 10.38 -4.66
C SER A 136 2.50 11.79 -4.67
N ASN A 137 2.96 12.27 -3.51
CA ASN A 137 3.69 13.55 -3.39
C ASN A 137 5.22 13.38 -3.38
N TYR A 138 5.72 12.16 -3.48
CA TYR A 138 7.11 11.80 -3.25
C TYR A 138 7.65 10.85 -4.31
N MET A 139 7.06 10.85 -5.52
CA MET A 139 7.46 9.93 -6.61
C MET A 139 8.95 10.04 -6.94
N SER A 140 9.53 11.24 -6.84
CA SER A 140 10.94 11.49 -7.11
C SER A 140 11.91 10.73 -6.19
N MET A 141 11.46 10.29 -5.00
CA MET A 141 12.30 9.50 -4.09
C MET A 141 12.44 8.04 -4.51
N VAL A 142 11.47 7.49 -5.26
CA VAL A 142 11.39 6.05 -5.54
C VAL A 142 12.56 5.59 -6.42
N ALA A 143 12.86 6.35 -7.47
CA ALA A 143 13.92 5.99 -8.42
C ALA A 143 15.33 5.90 -7.77
N PRO A 144 15.80 6.92 -7.00
CA PRO A 144 17.09 6.83 -6.30
C PRO A 144 17.19 5.66 -5.31
N ILE A 145 16.08 5.35 -4.61
CA ILE A 145 16.04 4.22 -3.68
C ILE A 145 16.12 2.90 -4.45
N ALA A 146 15.33 2.75 -5.51
CA ALA A 146 15.33 1.55 -6.34
C ALA A 146 16.69 1.26 -6.96
N GLU A 147 17.39 2.31 -7.41
CA GLU A 147 18.73 2.22 -8.01
C GLU A 147 19.81 1.85 -6.97
N LYS A 148 19.76 2.51 -5.80
CA LYS A 148 20.72 2.27 -4.72
C LYS A 148 20.53 0.91 -4.04
N HIS A 149 19.30 0.40 -4.02
CA HIS A 149 18.90 -0.84 -3.34
C HIS A 149 18.21 -1.81 -4.32
N PRO A 150 18.95 -2.42 -5.27
CA PRO A 150 18.35 -3.19 -6.38
C PRO A 150 17.66 -4.50 -5.96
N ARG A 151 17.92 -5.00 -4.75
CA ARG A 151 17.22 -6.18 -4.21
C ARG A 151 16.02 -5.81 -3.32
N LEU A 152 15.87 -4.54 -2.96
CA LEU A 152 14.72 -4.06 -2.21
C LEU A 152 13.46 -4.09 -3.09
N LYS A 153 12.42 -4.77 -2.64
CA LYS A 153 11.13 -4.79 -3.32
C LYS A 153 10.33 -3.55 -2.91
N LEU A 154 10.19 -2.61 -3.83
CA LEU A 154 9.40 -1.40 -3.65
C LEU A 154 8.03 -1.55 -4.29
N ILE A 155 7.00 -1.07 -3.63
CA ILE A 155 5.63 -1.09 -4.11
C ILE A 155 5.08 0.32 -4.03
N VAL A 156 4.64 0.88 -5.16
CA VAL A 156 3.95 2.18 -5.19
C VAL A 156 2.46 1.95 -5.07
N ASP A 157 1.87 2.46 -4.00
CA ASP A 157 0.44 2.34 -3.73
C ASP A 157 -0.41 3.23 -4.66
N HIS A 158 -1.64 2.79 -4.94
CA HIS A 158 -2.69 3.60 -5.56
C HIS A 158 -2.28 4.22 -6.90
N LEU A 159 -1.53 3.50 -7.73
CA LEU A 159 -1.02 4.02 -9.01
C LEU A 159 -0.19 5.30 -8.85
N GLY A 160 0.39 5.55 -7.68
CA GLY A 160 1.04 6.81 -7.36
C GLY A 160 0.12 8.03 -7.38
N ARG A 161 -1.20 7.83 -7.26
CA ARG A 161 -2.20 8.90 -7.31
C ARG A 161 -2.69 9.28 -5.92
N MET A 162 -3.03 10.55 -5.77
CA MET A 162 -3.84 11.03 -4.64
C MET A 162 -5.30 11.12 -5.04
N GLY A 163 -6.21 10.84 -4.11
CA GLY A 163 -7.62 11.14 -4.31
C GLY A 163 -7.89 12.64 -4.44
N GLY A 164 -9.04 13.00 -4.99
CA GLY A 164 -9.50 14.40 -5.10
C GLY A 164 -9.51 14.95 -6.52
N THR A 165 -8.81 14.32 -7.48
CA THR A 165 -8.89 14.65 -8.91
C THR A 165 -9.24 13.40 -9.72
N THR A 166 -9.76 13.57 -10.92
CA THR A 166 -10.19 12.48 -11.80
C THR A 166 -9.65 12.64 -13.22
N ASP A 167 -9.71 11.56 -13.97
CA ASP A 167 -9.39 11.52 -15.41
C ASP A 167 -8.01 12.10 -15.74
N ALA A 168 -7.89 12.93 -16.77
CA ALA A 168 -6.63 13.50 -17.24
C ALA A 168 -5.89 14.31 -16.15
N GLU A 169 -6.62 15.00 -15.28
CA GLU A 169 -6.01 15.75 -14.17
C GLU A 169 -5.34 14.82 -13.17
N CYS A 170 -6.02 13.74 -12.81
CA CYS A 170 -5.46 12.72 -11.91
C CYS A 170 -4.19 12.09 -12.49
N PHE A 171 -4.12 11.90 -13.80
CA PHE A 171 -2.98 11.27 -14.49
C PHE A 171 -1.99 12.26 -15.12
N ALA A 172 -2.05 13.55 -14.77
CA ALA A 172 -1.16 14.58 -15.34
C ALA A 172 0.35 14.27 -15.18
N THR A 173 0.73 13.57 -14.11
CA THR A 173 2.12 13.15 -13.83
C THR A 173 2.38 11.66 -14.12
N LEU A 174 1.59 11.04 -15.02
CA LEU A 174 1.73 9.62 -15.37
C LEU A 174 3.15 9.27 -15.83
N SER A 175 3.79 10.15 -16.58
CA SER A 175 5.15 9.93 -17.10
C SER A 175 6.19 9.69 -16.00
N GLU A 176 6.05 10.32 -14.84
CA GLU A 176 6.94 10.11 -13.69
C GLU A 176 6.83 8.66 -13.17
N MET A 177 5.62 8.13 -13.11
CA MET A 177 5.40 6.74 -12.70
C MET A 177 5.87 5.76 -13.78
N LEU A 178 5.59 6.00 -15.06
CA LEU A 178 6.04 5.14 -16.15
C LEU A 178 7.57 5.05 -16.21
N ALA A 179 8.28 6.12 -15.85
CA ALA A 179 9.74 6.13 -15.77
C ALA A 179 10.29 5.14 -14.72
N LEU A 180 9.49 4.75 -13.72
CA LEU A 180 9.89 3.76 -12.71
C LEU A 180 9.89 2.33 -13.25
N ALA A 181 9.22 2.06 -14.37
CA ALA A 181 9.12 0.72 -14.94
C ALA A 181 10.47 0.11 -15.34
N LYS A 182 11.49 0.95 -15.59
CA LYS A 182 12.88 0.50 -15.86
C LYS A 182 13.54 -0.20 -14.67
N TYR A 183 13.04 0.01 -13.44
CA TYR A 183 13.55 -0.63 -12.25
C TYR A 183 12.81 -1.95 -11.99
N PRO A 184 13.47 -3.12 -12.12
CA PRO A 184 12.79 -4.42 -12.00
C PRO A 184 12.28 -4.70 -10.57
N ASN A 185 12.80 -3.99 -9.59
CA ASN A 185 12.46 -4.09 -8.17
C ASN A 185 11.31 -3.14 -7.75
N VAL A 186 10.68 -2.44 -8.70
CA VAL A 186 9.51 -1.58 -8.44
C VAL A 186 8.26 -2.20 -9.04
N ALA A 187 7.23 -2.34 -8.21
CA ALA A 187 5.88 -2.76 -8.57
C ALA A 187 4.84 -1.70 -8.23
N ILE A 188 3.66 -1.79 -8.84
CA ILE A 188 2.57 -0.82 -8.69
C ILE A 188 1.32 -1.53 -8.19
N LYS A 189 0.64 -0.97 -7.18
CA LYS A 189 -0.71 -1.35 -6.82
C LYS A 189 -1.75 -0.52 -7.55
N ALA A 190 -2.63 -1.17 -8.30
CA ALA A 190 -3.76 -0.56 -9.00
C ALA A 190 -5.01 -0.40 -8.10
N THR A 191 -4.79 -0.24 -6.79
CA THR A 191 -5.86 -0.04 -5.82
C THR A 191 -6.46 1.36 -5.92
N GLY A 192 -7.76 1.49 -5.67
CA GLY A 192 -8.47 2.78 -5.71
C GLY A 192 -8.80 3.27 -7.13
N ALA A 193 -8.45 2.56 -8.19
CA ALA A 193 -8.60 2.99 -9.58
C ALA A 193 -10.00 3.54 -9.93
N PRO A 194 -11.14 2.95 -9.50
CA PRO A 194 -12.46 3.50 -9.78
C PRO A 194 -12.65 4.94 -9.29
N SER A 195 -12.01 5.35 -8.20
CA SER A 195 -12.13 6.70 -7.64
C SER A 195 -11.41 7.77 -8.45
N TYR A 196 -10.60 7.39 -9.43
CA TYR A 196 -9.87 8.29 -10.34
C TYR A 196 -10.62 8.57 -11.64
N SER A 197 -11.82 7.98 -11.81
CA SER A 197 -12.70 8.24 -12.95
C SER A 197 -13.87 9.12 -12.52
N SER A 198 -14.21 10.12 -13.33
CA SER A 198 -15.45 10.88 -13.19
C SER A 198 -16.67 10.11 -13.72
N GLY A 199 -16.46 9.03 -14.47
CA GLY A 199 -17.49 8.19 -15.06
C GLY A 199 -17.98 7.09 -14.11
N SER A 200 -19.13 6.48 -14.46
CA SER A 200 -19.64 5.27 -13.84
C SER A 200 -18.94 4.01 -14.41
N TYR A 201 -19.21 2.86 -13.78
CA TYR A 201 -18.77 1.57 -14.29
C TYR A 201 -19.08 1.45 -15.81
N PRO A 202 -18.13 1.00 -16.64
CA PRO A 202 -16.84 0.40 -16.32
C PRO A 202 -15.65 1.37 -16.18
N PHE A 203 -15.86 2.64 -15.89
CA PHE A 203 -14.80 3.65 -15.63
C PHE A 203 -13.89 3.88 -16.84
N SER A 204 -14.46 3.91 -18.05
CA SER A 204 -13.72 3.89 -19.30
C SER A 204 -12.78 5.09 -19.53
N SER A 205 -13.05 6.23 -18.86
CA SER A 205 -12.20 7.43 -18.97
C SER A 205 -10.76 7.24 -18.48
N ILE A 206 -10.50 6.20 -17.70
CA ILE A 206 -9.15 5.92 -17.18
C ILE A 206 -8.49 4.68 -17.80
N HIS A 207 -9.17 3.93 -18.67
CA HIS A 207 -8.65 2.69 -19.22
C HIS A 207 -7.33 2.86 -19.95
N ASP A 208 -7.18 3.92 -20.76
CA ASP A 208 -5.95 4.17 -21.51
C ASP A 208 -4.74 4.40 -20.58
N TYR A 209 -4.95 5.05 -19.44
CA TYR A 209 -3.90 5.24 -18.45
C TYR A 209 -3.54 3.91 -17.77
N LEU A 210 -4.54 3.09 -17.43
CA LEU A 210 -4.31 1.77 -16.85
C LEU A 210 -3.57 0.84 -17.82
N HIS A 211 -3.91 0.87 -19.10
CA HIS A 211 -3.20 0.10 -20.15
C HIS A 211 -1.74 0.54 -20.26
N GLN A 212 -1.46 1.85 -20.31
CA GLN A 212 -0.09 2.35 -20.35
C GLN A 212 0.74 1.87 -19.16
N ILE A 213 0.16 1.85 -17.95
CA ILE A 213 0.84 1.37 -16.74
C ILE A 213 1.07 -0.15 -16.84
N TYR A 214 0.05 -0.90 -17.25
CA TYR A 214 0.15 -2.35 -17.43
C TYR A 214 1.20 -2.73 -18.48
N ASP A 215 1.24 -2.04 -19.62
CA ASP A 215 2.22 -2.29 -20.68
C ASP A 215 3.66 -2.00 -20.21
N ALA A 216 3.83 -0.98 -19.35
CA ALA A 216 5.14 -0.61 -18.81
C ALA A 216 5.64 -1.58 -17.72
N PHE A 217 4.78 -1.97 -16.78
CA PHE A 217 5.16 -2.80 -15.63
C PHE A 217 4.94 -4.30 -15.84
N GLY A 218 4.02 -4.66 -16.71
CA GLY A 218 3.63 -6.05 -16.96
C GLY A 218 2.79 -6.67 -15.84
N PRO A 219 2.27 -7.89 -16.06
CA PRO A 219 1.34 -8.56 -15.14
C PRO A 219 1.98 -8.98 -13.81
N GLU A 220 3.31 -9.10 -13.76
CA GLU A 220 4.02 -9.53 -12.54
C GLU A 220 4.33 -8.37 -11.60
N ARG A 221 4.21 -7.11 -12.07
CA ARG A 221 4.54 -5.90 -11.29
C ARG A 221 3.41 -4.88 -11.21
N MET A 222 2.24 -5.20 -11.73
CA MET A 222 1.01 -4.45 -11.53
C MET A 222 -0.04 -5.38 -10.95
N PHE A 223 -0.51 -5.10 -9.72
CA PHE A 223 -1.47 -5.94 -9.03
C PHE A 223 -2.50 -5.09 -8.26
N ARG A 224 -3.63 -5.72 -7.94
CA ARG A 224 -4.77 -5.08 -7.28
C ARG A 224 -5.08 -5.79 -5.97
#